data_c6a341ee9543186e64b99a4057beb8bd
#
_entry.id   c6a341ee9543186e64b99a4057beb8bd
#
_cell.length_a   1.000
_cell.length_b   1.000
_cell.length_c   1.000
_cell.angle_alpha   90.00
_cell.angle_beta   90.00
_cell.angle_gamma   90.00
#
_symmetry.space_group_name_H-M   'P 1'
#
loop_
_entity.id
_entity.type
_entity.pdbx_description
1 polymer ?
#
loop_
_entity_poly.entity_id
_entity_poly.type
_entity_poly.pdbx_seq_one_letter_code
_entity_poly.pdbx_strand_id
1 'polypeptide(L)'
;MCRYAQSYAFISVIELPRIPAYCPNRENVEISVRKNCFYPSSEGIGYITLSGFKISQSATQWAPPTAYQEGMVGPHWSKGWIIEDCEIYEAKCSGISLGKYLQPNNNNKWLKWKYKDGTQTERDCICQASYEGWDKEHIGSHIIRRCDIHHCGQTGIVGHLGGVFSIIEDNHIHHINNKQNLAGAEIGGIKMHAAIDVIIRKNHIHNCTRGIWLDWQAQGTRVTGNLFHHNCLPDDFTDCEKAYNSVGEDLFIEVSHGPTLVDHNLMLSDRSLKLATQGVALVHNLICGSLVSVGIGTDNGAPIIPSPRYTPYHVHHGTQIAGFMTILHGDMKFYNNIFIQKKIRSCMKALSELMGSDGNMWDNCNMITGTSPYDEYPTFEQWKKNFEGYCGMGSDVGDLYYEHLPVWASGNCYFNGARPWKKESDAISDTENTVSISLEQKDGGWYLHTNLYDFLPENTDGIISTETLGIAFEPEQKYENPDGSPIIFNQDFSGEHRDVLTCAGPFINKESASRKLF
;
A
#
# COMPACT_ATOMS: atom_id res chain seq x y z
N MET A 1 21.71 0.48 -20.87
CA MET A 1 21.30 1.04 -19.58
C MET A 1 22.04 0.48 -18.35
N CYS A 2 23.03 -0.35 -18.51
CA CYS A 2 23.86 -0.85 -17.38
C CYS A 2 24.99 0.09 -16.92
N ARG A 3 25.08 1.29 -17.46
CA ARG A 3 26.13 2.26 -17.06
C ARG A 3 25.78 3.12 -15.86
N TYR A 4 24.54 3.08 -15.38
CA TYR A 4 24.11 3.93 -14.26
C TYR A 4 24.45 3.40 -12.87
N ALA A 5 24.51 2.09 -12.67
CA ALA A 5 24.79 1.52 -11.35
C ALA A 5 26.23 1.68 -10.85
N GLN A 6 27.20 1.85 -11.76
CA GLN A 6 28.60 2.08 -11.39
C GLN A 6 28.92 3.58 -11.12
N SER A 7 28.08 4.49 -11.61
CA SER A 7 28.31 5.93 -11.42
C SER A 7 27.80 6.49 -10.09
N TYR A 8 26.84 5.83 -9.46
CA TYR A 8 26.23 6.35 -8.21
C TYR A 8 27.15 6.26 -6.98
N ALA A 9 27.97 5.22 -6.87
CA ALA A 9 28.97 5.15 -5.79
C ALA A 9 30.04 6.25 -5.92
N PHE A 10 30.25 6.77 -7.12
CA PHE A 10 31.21 7.86 -7.39
C PHE A 10 30.61 9.25 -7.15
N ILE A 11 29.29 9.41 -7.33
CA ILE A 11 28.62 10.72 -7.21
C ILE A 11 28.49 11.15 -5.75
N SER A 12 28.23 10.24 -4.82
CA SER A 12 28.18 10.58 -3.40
C SER A 12 29.55 11.00 -2.83
N VAL A 13 30.64 10.54 -3.43
CA VAL A 13 32.00 10.98 -3.05
C VAL A 13 32.38 12.32 -3.70
N ILE A 14 31.81 12.66 -4.86
CA ILE A 14 32.09 13.91 -5.58
C ILE A 14 31.32 15.11 -5.01
N GLU A 15 30.20 14.89 -4.33
CA GLU A 15 29.47 16.00 -3.67
C GLU A 15 30.10 16.45 -2.34
N LEU A 16 30.95 15.65 -1.72
CA LEU A 16 31.68 16.01 -0.50
C LEU A 16 32.65 17.22 -0.66
N PRO A 17 33.29 17.49 -1.83
CA PRO A 17 34.18 18.64 -2.00
C PRO A 17 33.49 20.01 -1.99
N ARG A 18 32.19 20.10 -2.00
CA ARG A 18 31.44 21.37 -2.03
C ARG A 18 31.25 22.02 -0.65
N ILE A 19 31.63 21.34 0.43
CA ILE A 19 31.62 21.94 1.77
C ILE A 19 32.98 22.55 2.03
N PRO A 20 33.13 23.90 2.05
CA PRO A 20 34.44 24.56 2.11
C PRO A 20 35.29 24.23 3.34
N ALA A 21 34.69 23.68 4.39
CA ALA A 21 35.37 23.32 5.63
C ALA A 21 35.70 21.81 5.74
N TYR A 22 35.32 21.00 4.76
CA TYR A 22 35.46 19.54 4.83
C TYR A 22 36.74 19.07 4.09
N CYS A 23 37.62 18.41 4.81
CA CYS A 23 38.80 17.76 4.26
C CYS A 23 38.76 16.26 4.57
N PRO A 24 38.44 15.38 3.59
CA PRO A 24 38.27 13.96 3.82
C PRO A 24 39.52 13.28 4.41
N ASN A 25 40.70 13.87 4.22
CA ASN A 25 41.94 13.34 4.79
C ASN A 25 42.13 13.68 6.29
N ARG A 26 41.25 14.48 6.86
CA ARG A 26 41.26 14.86 8.28
C ARG A 26 40.09 14.36 9.06
N GLU A 27 39.13 13.74 8.38
CA GLU A 27 37.90 13.23 8.93
C GLU A 27 37.89 11.70 8.92
N ASN A 28 37.11 11.09 9.79
CA ASN A 28 36.84 9.66 9.72
C ASN A 28 35.80 9.40 8.60
N VAL A 29 36.27 8.85 7.49
CA VAL A 29 35.41 8.57 6.32
C VAL A 29 35.15 7.06 6.26
N GLU A 30 33.88 6.68 6.35
CA GLU A 30 33.44 5.30 6.21
C GLU A 30 32.74 5.09 4.88
N ILE A 31 32.97 3.97 4.23
CA ILE A 31 32.35 3.59 2.96
C ILE A 31 31.63 2.27 3.16
N SER A 32 30.32 2.25 2.87
CA SER A 32 29.51 1.04 2.88
C SER A 32 29.91 0.11 1.74
N VAL A 33 30.43 -1.08 2.06
CA VAL A 33 30.86 -2.09 1.07
C VAL A 33 30.10 -3.40 1.18
N ARG A 34 29.43 -3.67 2.32
CA ARG A 34 28.66 -4.89 2.56
C ARG A 34 27.23 -4.70 2.13
N LYS A 35 26.66 -5.66 1.42
CA LYS A 35 25.25 -5.63 1.01
C LYS A 35 24.32 -5.79 2.19
N ASN A 36 24.66 -6.69 3.12
CA ASN A 36 23.82 -7.08 4.23
C ASN A 36 24.59 -6.94 5.55
N CYS A 37 23.88 -6.65 6.62
CA CYS A 37 24.40 -6.66 7.98
C CYS A 37 24.02 -7.97 8.70
N PHE A 38 22.77 -8.41 8.54
CA PHE A 38 22.29 -9.66 9.12
C PHE A 38 21.38 -10.38 8.13
N TYR A 39 21.94 -11.36 7.43
CA TYR A 39 21.24 -12.07 6.36
C TYR A 39 21.76 -13.51 6.24
N PRO A 40 20.89 -14.54 6.22
CA PRO A 40 21.33 -15.94 6.14
C PRO A 40 22.05 -16.23 4.81
N SER A 41 23.08 -17.05 4.87
CA SER A 41 23.85 -17.49 3.69
C SER A 41 23.11 -18.51 2.83
N SER A 42 22.06 -19.14 3.38
CA SER A 42 21.25 -20.15 2.68
C SER A 42 19.77 -19.98 3.01
N GLU A 43 18.93 -20.51 2.15
CA GLU A 43 17.49 -20.60 2.34
C GLU A 43 17.13 -21.57 3.47
N GLY A 44 15.92 -21.48 4.01
CA GLY A 44 15.38 -22.38 5.02
C GLY A 44 15.86 -22.13 6.45
N ILE A 45 16.70 -21.13 6.69
CA ILE A 45 17.13 -20.76 8.06
C ILE A 45 16.04 -19.91 8.71
N GLY A 46 15.13 -20.56 9.40
CA GLY A 46 13.95 -19.96 10.03
C GLY A 46 14.06 -19.81 11.56
N TYR A 47 12.98 -19.23 12.13
CA TYR A 47 12.77 -19.11 13.59
C TYR A 47 13.88 -18.36 14.33
N ILE A 48 14.39 -17.29 13.73
CA ILE A 48 15.41 -16.44 14.36
C ILE A 48 14.72 -15.18 14.89
N THR A 49 15.09 -14.78 16.10
CA THR A 49 14.70 -13.50 16.68
C THR A 49 15.90 -12.55 16.66
N LEU A 50 15.72 -11.39 16.03
CA LEU A 50 16.66 -10.28 16.04
C LEU A 50 16.04 -9.15 16.84
N SER A 51 16.59 -8.82 18.01
CA SER A 51 15.99 -7.87 18.94
C SER A 51 17.03 -6.91 19.53
N GLY A 52 16.67 -5.61 19.61
CA GLY A 52 17.44 -4.60 20.33
C GLY A 52 18.70 -4.08 19.62
N PHE A 53 18.81 -4.25 18.30
CA PHE A 53 19.98 -3.81 17.54
C PHE A 53 19.78 -2.47 16.85
N LYS A 54 20.89 -1.71 16.73
CA LYS A 54 21.03 -0.61 15.79
C LYS A 54 21.83 -1.10 14.57
N ILE A 55 21.18 -1.10 13.40
CA ILE A 55 21.74 -1.64 12.17
C ILE A 55 21.69 -0.60 11.08
N SER A 56 22.84 -0.30 10.48
CA SER A 56 22.91 0.79 9.49
C SER A 56 23.98 0.58 8.41
N GLN A 57 23.93 1.44 7.42
CA GLN A 57 25.01 1.69 6.44
C GLN A 57 25.34 0.48 5.57
N SER A 58 24.32 -0.23 5.07
CA SER A 58 24.55 -1.30 4.10
C SER A 58 24.58 -0.77 2.65
N ALA A 59 25.37 -1.42 1.81
CA ALA A 59 25.42 -1.19 0.37
C ALA A 59 24.45 -2.08 -0.41
N THR A 60 23.20 -2.21 0.06
CA THR A 60 22.16 -2.95 -0.65
C THR A 60 22.01 -2.43 -2.08
N GLN A 61 21.73 -3.33 -3.02
CA GLN A 61 21.58 -2.97 -4.43
C GLN A 61 20.12 -2.62 -4.73
N TRP A 62 19.94 -1.63 -5.61
CA TRP A 62 18.63 -1.34 -6.13
C TRP A 62 18.12 -2.53 -6.93
N ALA A 63 16.88 -2.93 -6.65
CA ALA A 63 16.23 -4.03 -7.33
C ALA A 63 15.06 -3.51 -8.17
N PRO A 64 15.05 -3.74 -9.49
CA PRO A 64 13.89 -3.49 -10.33
C PRO A 64 12.75 -4.47 -10.01
N PRO A 65 11.54 -4.24 -10.53
CA PRO A 65 10.44 -5.18 -10.38
C PRO A 65 10.86 -6.59 -10.77
N THR A 66 10.33 -7.59 -10.10
CA THR A 66 10.60 -9.02 -10.35
C THR A 66 12.04 -9.49 -10.15
N ALA A 67 12.95 -8.61 -9.77
CA ALA A 67 14.32 -9.00 -9.42
C ALA A 67 14.43 -9.43 -7.95
N TYR A 68 15.50 -10.12 -7.65
CA TYR A 68 15.82 -10.47 -6.25
C TYR A 68 16.16 -9.22 -5.45
N GLN A 69 15.51 -9.06 -4.30
CA GLN A 69 15.65 -7.90 -3.43
C GLN A 69 16.29 -8.34 -2.11
N GLU A 70 17.55 -8.00 -1.94
CA GLU A 70 18.25 -8.17 -0.67
C GLU A 70 18.03 -6.94 0.22
N GLY A 71 17.68 -7.17 1.49
CA GLY A 71 17.65 -6.13 2.51
C GLY A 71 18.97 -6.06 3.28
N MET A 72 19.14 -4.98 4.03
CA MET A 72 20.21 -4.90 5.02
C MET A 72 20.06 -6.01 6.06
N VAL A 73 18.83 -6.35 6.39
CA VAL A 73 18.41 -7.41 7.30
C VAL A 73 17.31 -8.23 6.63
N GLY A 74 17.22 -9.51 6.95
CA GLY A 74 16.04 -10.28 6.59
C GLY A 74 16.21 -11.78 6.58
N PRO A 75 15.06 -12.49 6.53
CA PRO A 75 15.00 -13.94 6.59
C PRO A 75 15.47 -14.68 5.35
N HIS A 76 15.76 -14.00 4.25
CA HIS A 76 16.03 -14.63 2.95
C HIS A 76 14.76 -15.36 2.41
N TRP A 77 14.79 -16.68 2.29
CA TRP A 77 13.67 -17.52 1.91
C TRP A 77 13.45 -18.56 2.99
N SER A 78 12.63 -18.23 3.98
CA SER A 78 12.43 -19.05 5.18
C SER A 78 11.16 -18.67 5.93
N LYS A 79 10.98 -19.19 7.15
CA LYS A 79 9.80 -18.98 7.97
C LYS A 79 10.11 -18.48 9.37
N GLY A 80 9.17 -17.69 9.92
CA GLY A 80 9.02 -17.49 11.36
C GLY A 80 10.08 -16.60 12.01
N TRP A 81 10.67 -15.66 11.27
CA TRP A 81 11.57 -14.68 11.89
C TRP A 81 10.79 -13.63 12.68
N ILE A 82 11.40 -13.19 13.77
CA ILE A 82 10.94 -12.04 14.55
C ILE A 82 12.03 -10.98 14.50
N ILE A 83 11.70 -9.78 14.03
CA ILE A 83 12.57 -8.60 14.05
C ILE A 83 11.86 -7.56 14.90
N GLU A 84 12.44 -7.24 16.05
CA GLU A 84 11.77 -6.39 17.03
C GLU A 84 12.73 -5.47 17.79
N ASP A 85 12.19 -4.35 18.26
CA ASP A 85 12.91 -3.38 19.10
C ASP A 85 14.24 -2.92 18.48
N CYS A 86 14.32 -2.86 17.14
CA CYS A 86 15.52 -2.51 16.39
C CYS A 86 15.41 -1.13 15.76
N GLU A 87 16.53 -0.43 15.63
CA GLU A 87 16.69 0.76 14.79
C GLU A 87 17.43 0.34 13.51
N ILE A 88 16.76 0.47 12.33
CA ILE A 88 17.27 -0.01 11.03
C ILE A 88 17.26 1.18 10.05
N TYR A 89 18.44 1.65 9.66
CA TYR A 89 18.53 2.92 8.94
C TYR A 89 19.71 3.00 7.98
N GLU A 90 19.62 3.97 7.07
CA GLU A 90 20.66 4.24 6.07
C GLU A 90 21.09 3.03 5.24
N ALA A 91 20.15 2.14 4.93
CA ALA A 91 20.38 1.18 3.86
C ALA A 91 20.41 1.94 2.53
N LYS A 92 21.39 1.66 1.67
CA LYS A 92 21.46 2.29 0.34
C LYS A 92 20.16 2.09 -0.45
N CYS A 93 19.55 0.92 -0.33
CA CYS A 93 18.25 0.60 -0.93
C CYS A 93 17.26 0.10 0.12
N SER A 94 17.20 -1.19 0.42
CA SER A 94 16.17 -1.78 1.28
C SER A 94 16.67 -2.05 2.69
N GLY A 95 15.89 -1.66 3.69
CA GLY A 95 16.18 -1.93 5.10
C GLY A 95 15.97 -3.41 5.42
N ILE A 96 14.73 -3.88 5.42
CA ILE A 96 14.35 -5.28 5.67
C ILE A 96 13.84 -5.91 4.37
N SER A 97 14.31 -7.13 4.05
CA SER A 97 13.73 -7.96 3.00
C SER A 97 13.18 -9.26 3.58
N LEU A 98 11.90 -9.52 3.34
CA LEU A 98 11.19 -10.73 3.78
C LEU A 98 11.39 -11.94 2.85
N GLY A 99 12.22 -11.76 1.83
CA GLY A 99 12.61 -12.82 0.92
C GLY A 99 11.86 -12.88 -0.40
N LYS A 100 12.51 -13.52 -1.34
CA LYS A 100 12.00 -13.81 -2.66
C LYS A 100 12.42 -15.21 -3.08
N TYR A 101 11.50 -15.93 -3.74
CA TYR A 101 11.82 -17.18 -4.44
C TYR A 101 12.78 -16.91 -5.60
N LEU A 102 13.90 -17.62 -5.62
CA LEU A 102 14.87 -17.59 -6.70
C LEU A 102 14.60 -18.70 -7.68
N GLN A 103 13.89 -18.37 -8.75
CA GLN A 103 13.57 -19.32 -9.79
C GLN A 103 14.84 -19.89 -10.43
N PRO A 104 15.06 -21.21 -10.43
CA PRO A 104 16.22 -21.82 -11.05
C PRO A 104 16.41 -21.40 -12.51
N ASN A 105 17.65 -21.12 -12.91
CA ASN A 105 18.03 -20.71 -14.26
C ASN A 105 17.40 -19.42 -14.82
N ASN A 106 16.66 -18.68 -14.01
CA ASN A 106 16.03 -17.44 -14.46
C ASN A 106 16.62 -16.18 -13.82
N ASN A 107 17.08 -16.22 -12.60
CA ASN A 107 17.57 -15.07 -11.82
C ASN A 107 16.60 -13.86 -11.81
N ASN A 108 15.35 -14.02 -12.24
CA ASN A 108 14.34 -12.98 -12.34
C ASN A 108 14.85 -11.69 -13.01
N LYS A 109 15.66 -11.81 -14.02
CA LYS A 109 16.15 -10.66 -14.78
C LYS A 109 15.13 -10.28 -15.84
N TRP A 110 14.98 -8.98 -16.07
CA TRP A 110 14.34 -8.47 -17.28
C TRP A 110 15.15 -8.91 -18.51
N LEU A 111 14.76 -10.01 -19.10
CA LEU A 111 15.53 -10.62 -20.15
C LEU A 111 14.89 -10.28 -21.49
N LYS A 112 15.17 -9.09 -22.03
CA LYS A 112 14.72 -8.69 -23.37
C LYS A 112 15.02 -9.73 -24.44
N TRP A 113 16.13 -10.45 -24.31
CA TRP A 113 16.50 -11.48 -25.24
C TRP A 113 15.65 -12.76 -25.18
N LYS A 114 14.85 -12.96 -24.12
CA LYS A 114 13.88 -14.07 -24.03
C LYS A 114 12.51 -13.73 -24.62
N TYR A 115 12.33 -12.51 -25.08
CA TYR A 115 11.06 -12.02 -25.61
C TYR A 115 9.88 -12.13 -24.63
N LYS A 116 10.16 -12.17 -23.33
CA LYS A 116 9.19 -12.11 -22.25
C LYS A 116 9.34 -10.79 -21.49
N ASP A 117 8.23 -10.16 -21.14
CA ASP A 117 8.25 -9.02 -20.25
C ASP A 117 8.41 -9.45 -18.77
N GLY A 118 8.59 -8.47 -17.87
CA GLY A 118 8.78 -8.77 -16.46
C GLY A 118 7.54 -9.36 -15.80
N THR A 119 6.35 -9.02 -16.29
CA THR A 119 5.10 -9.55 -15.76
C THR A 119 4.89 -11.01 -16.11
N GLN A 120 5.28 -11.42 -17.30
CA GLN A 120 5.29 -12.85 -17.70
C GLN A 120 6.30 -13.64 -16.87
N THR A 121 7.50 -13.09 -16.68
CA THR A 121 8.53 -13.71 -15.85
C THR A 121 8.08 -13.87 -14.40
N GLU A 122 7.36 -12.88 -13.89
CA GLU A 122 6.79 -12.93 -12.53
C GLU A 122 5.76 -14.05 -12.38
N ARG A 123 4.83 -14.18 -13.31
CA ARG A 123 3.85 -15.28 -13.30
C ARG A 123 4.50 -16.65 -13.40
N ASP A 124 5.51 -16.81 -14.24
CA ASP A 124 6.29 -18.04 -14.32
C ASP A 124 6.94 -18.37 -12.97
N CYS A 125 7.51 -17.36 -12.31
CA CYS A 125 8.14 -17.49 -11.00
C CYS A 125 7.13 -17.93 -9.92
N ILE A 126 5.97 -17.32 -9.87
CA ILE A 126 4.91 -17.63 -8.91
C ILE A 126 4.39 -19.05 -9.09
N CYS A 127 4.13 -19.46 -10.33
CA CYS A 127 3.69 -20.82 -10.65
C CYS A 127 4.72 -21.86 -10.19
N GLN A 128 5.99 -21.60 -10.44
CA GLN A 128 7.06 -22.51 -10.04
C GLN A 128 7.23 -22.55 -8.53
N ALA A 129 7.20 -21.39 -7.85
CA ALA A 129 7.25 -21.32 -6.38
C ALA A 129 6.11 -22.13 -5.74
N SER A 130 4.88 -21.97 -6.25
CA SER A 130 3.72 -22.72 -5.78
C SER A 130 3.88 -24.23 -5.97
N TYR A 131 4.47 -24.66 -7.07
CA TYR A 131 4.76 -26.08 -7.34
C TYR A 131 5.87 -26.64 -6.45
N GLU A 132 6.88 -25.84 -6.09
CA GLU A 132 8.07 -26.27 -5.34
C GLU A 132 7.93 -26.11 -3.81
N GLY A 133 6.74 -25.76 -3.29
CA GLY A 133 6.49 -25.72 -1.85
C GLY A 133 6.53 -24.33 -1.24
N TRP A 134 6.08 -23.32 -1.98
CA TRP A 134 5.72 -22.03 -1.40
C TRP A 134 4.39 -22.17 -0.66
N ASP A 135 4.47 -22.46 0.63
CA ASP A 135 3.33 -22.72 1.48
C ASP A 135 3.54 -22.19 2.92
N LYS A 136 2.47 -22.25 3.72
CA LYS A 136 2.45 -21.73 5.10
C LYS A 136 3.35 -22.54 6.06
N GLU A 137 3.69 -23.76 5.71
CA GLU A 137 4.56 -24.60 6.55
C GLU A 137 6.04 -24.22 6.44
N HIS A 138 6.45 -23.74 5.26
CA HIS A 138 7.85 -23.52 4.96
C HIS A 138 8.25 -22.05 4.87
N ILE A 139 7.35 -21.13 4.44
CA ILE A 139 7.69 -19.75 4.09
C ILE A 139 6.79 -18.75 4.81
N GLY A 140 7.35 -17.58 5.13
CA GLY A 140 6.60 -16.45 5.67
C GLY A 140 6.36 -16.50 7.16
N SER A 141 5.22 -16.01 7.61
CA SER A 141 4.87 -15.93 9.04
C SER A 141 5.89 -15.15 9.88
N HIS A 142 6.47 -14.11 9.32
CA HIS A 142 7.41 -13.23 9.99
C HIS A 142 6.68 -12.20 10.85
N ILE A 143 7.32 -11.72 11.90
CA ILE A 143 6.82 -10.64 12.75
C ILE A 143 7.87 -9.52 12.76
N ILE A 144 7.47 -8.33 12.28
CA ILE A 144 8.29 -7.12 12.35
C ILE A 144 7.55 -6.14 13.25
N ARG A 145 8.13 -5.83 14.42
CA ARG A 145 7.43 -4.99 15.38
C ARG A 145 8.33 -4.09 16.23
N ARG A 146 7.78 -2.95 16.63
CA ARG A 146 8.44 -1.97 17.51
C ARG A 146 9.83 -1.57 17.00
N CYS A 147 9.97 -1.52 15.69
CA CYS A 147 11.21 -1.08 15.04
C CYS A 147 11.09 0.38 14.59
N ASP A 148 12.21 1.10 14.65
CA ASP A 148 12.38 2.40 14.00
C ASP A 148 13.15 2.18 12.69
N ILE A 149 12.46 2.38 11.53
CA ILE A 149 13.00 2.06 10.21
C ILE A 149 13.03 3.33 9.38
N HIS A 150 14.22 3.82 9.03
CA HIS A 150 14.29 5.13 8.42
C HIS A 150 15.49 5.34 7.49
N HIS A 151 15.40 6.38 6.65
CA HIS A 151 16.47 6.83 5.74
C HIS A 151 17.00 5.73 4.81
N CYS A 152 16.15 4.77 4.43
CA CYS A 152 16.48 3.77 3.42
C CYS A 152 16.19 4.33 2.02
N GLY A 153 17.10 4.08 1.07
CA GLY A 153 17.05 4.74 -0.24
C GLY A 153 15.98 4.21 -1.20
N GLN A 154 15.40 3.03 -0.93
CA GLN A 154 14.35 2.42 -1.76
C GLN A 154 13.14 2.00 -0.93
N THR A 155 13.29 1.04 -0.01
CA THR A 155 12.19 0.56 0.84
C THR A 155 12.60 0.45 2.30
N GLY A 156 11.65 0.67 3.20
CA GLY A 156 11.83 0.29 4.61
C GLY A 156 11.75 -1.23 4.76
N ILE A 157 10.62 -1.81 4.37
CA ILE A 157 10.36 -3.26 4.37
C ILE A 157 9.92 -3.67 2.97
N VAL A 158 10.57 -4.68 2.39
CA VAL A 158 10.19 -5.26 1.11
C VAL A 158 9.93 -6.75 1.25
N GLY A 159 8.86 -7.25 0.63
CA GLY A 159 8.54 -8.68 0.55
C GLY A 159 8.15 -9.06 -0.86
N HIS A 160 8.73 -10.17 -1.35
CA HIS A 160 8.36 -10.72 -2.64
C HIS A 160 8.17 -12.24 -2.51
N LEU A 161 6.94 -12.67 -2.39
CA LEU A 161 6.49 -14.03 -2.04
C LEU A 161 6.88 -14.45 -0.61
N GLY A 162 8.03 -14.08 -0.09
CA GLY A 162 8.51 -14.47 1.24
C GLY A 162 7.78 -13.79 2.39
N GLY A 163 7.05 -12.71 2.13
CA GLY A 163 6.31 -11.97 3.16
C GLY A 163 4.93 -12.51 3.52
N VAL A 164 4.47 -13.59 2.91
CA VAL A 164 3.14 -14.18 3.17
C VAL A 164 2.92 -14.52 4.64
N PHE A 165 1.68 -14.40 5.11
CA PHE A 165 1.25 -14.74 6.48
C PHE A 165 1.96 -13.95 7.60
N SER A 166 2.57 -12.82 7.27
CA SER A 166 3.39 -12.02 8.20
C SER A 166 2.59 -10.94 8.90
N ILE A 167 3.10 -10.49 10.04
CA ILE A 167 2.55 -9.38 10.82
C ILE A 167 3.60 -8.27 10.88
N ILE A 168 3.20 -7.07 10.47
CA ILE A 168 4.01 -5.85 10.55
C ILE A 168 3.25 -4.86 11.44
N GLU A 169 3.73 -4.67 12.67
CA GLU A 169 2.96 -3.94 13.68
C GLU A 169 3.81 -3.03 14.58
N ASP A 170 3.19 -1.97 15.05
CA ASP A 170 3.78 -1.04 16.03
C ASP A 170 5.16 -0.48 15.60
N ASN A 171 5.42 -0.35 14.29
CA ASN A 171 6.67 0.20 13.79
C ASN A 171 6.53 1.69 13.50
N HIS A 172 7.64 2.41 13.63
CA HIS A 172 7.85 3.76 13.16
C HIS A 172 8.66 3.70 11.85
N ILE A 173 8.04 4.03 10.71
CA ILE A 173 8.68 3.92 9.40
C ILE A 173 8.68 5.30 8.75
N HIS A 174 9.87 5.87 8.50
CA HIS A 174 9.92 7.24 8.03
C HIS A 174 11.13 7.57 7.16
N HIS A 175 11.01 8.64 6.38
CA HIS A 175 12.07 9.14 5.50
C HIS A 175 12.60 8.06 4.54
N ILE A 176 11.69 7.26 4.00
CA ILE A 176 12.04 6.25 3.00
C ILE A 176 12.00 6.86 1.61
N ASN A 177 13.10 6.73 0.88
CA ASN A 177 13.31 7.36 -0.41
C ASN A 177 13.10 8.90 -0.40
N ASN A 178 13.20 9.54 0.75
CA ASN A 178 12.94 10.97 0.92
C ASN A 178 13.90 11.86 0.13
N LYS A 179 15.12 11.40 -0.16
CA LYS A 179 16.09 12.09 -1.03
C LYS A 179 15.76 11.97 -2.51
N GLN A 180 14.84 11.08 -2.87
CA GLN A 180 14.40 10.78 -4.24
C GLN A 180 15.56 10.55 -5.23
N ASN A 181 16.67 9.99 -4.76
CA ASN A 181 17.81 9.62 -5.59
C ASN A 181 17.49 8.40 -6.48
N LEU A 182 16.51 7.63 -6.11
CA LEU A 182 15.99 6.48 -6.85
C LEU A 182 14.53 6.76 -7.21
N ALA A 183 14.18 6.54 -8.46
CA ALA A 183 12.83 6.69 -8.96
C ALA A 183 12.35 5.38 -9.60
N GLY A 184 11.03 5.20 -9.68
CA GLY A 184 10.41 4.06 -10.34
C GLY A 184 9.82 3.05 -9.37
N ALA A 185 9.94 1.77 -9.68
CA ALA A 185 9.30 0.69 -8.96
C ALA A 185 9.99 0.34 -7.64
N GLU A 186 9.28 -0.42 -6.81
CA GLU A 186 9.79 -0.98 -5.57
C GLU A 186 10.15 0.07 -4.50
N ILE A 187 9.43 1.21 -4.47
CA ILE A 187 9.64 2.30 -3.52
C ILE A 187 8.47 2.35 -2.52
N GLY A 188 8.77 2.42 -1.24
CA GLY A 188 7.77 2.61 -0.20
C GLY A 188 8.28 2.34 1.21
N GLY A 189 7.55 2.82 2.20
CA GLY A 189 7.77 2.42 3.60
C GLY A 189 7.66 0.90 3.73
N ILE A 190 6.58 0.34 3.21
CA ILE A 190 6.37 -1.11 3.07
C ILE A 190 5.99 -1.39 1.62
N LYS A 191 6.68 -2.34 0.96
CA LYS A 191 6.36 -2.77 -0.40
C LYS A 191 6.29 -4.29 -0.46
N MET A 192 5.15 -4.84 -0.89
CA MET A 192 4.94 -6.29 -0.92
C MET A 192 4.32 -6.75 -2.23
N HIS A 193 4.90 -7.79 -2.81
CA HIS A 193 4.22 -8.65 -3.78
C HIS A 193 3.67 -9.88 -3.05
N ALA A 194 2.50 -10.33 -3.46
CA ALA A 194 1.80 -11.46 -2.86
C ALA A 194 1.64 -11.30 -1.34
N ALA A 195 1.04 -10.19 -0.94
CA ALA A 195 0.62 -10.00 0.45
C ALA A 195 -0.59 -10.89 0.74
N ILE A 196 -0.34 -12.19 0.97
CA ILE A 196 -1.39 -13.18 1.29
C ILE A 196 -1.47 -13.33 2.80
N ASP A 197 -2.66 -13.11 3.37
CA ASP A 197 -2.91 -13.14 4.82
C ASP A 197 -1.91 -12.31 5.64
N VAL A 198 -1.54 -11.14 5.14
CA VAL A 198 -0.63 -10.22 5.82
C VAL A 198 -1.42 -9.22 6.65
N ILE A 199 -1.00 -9.00 7.88
CA ILE A 199 -1.56 -7.98 8.77
C ILE A 199 -0.56 -6.85 8.93
N ILE A 200 -0.96 -5.63 8.53
CA ILE A 200 -0.18 -4.40 8.70
C ILE A 200 -0.97 -3.48 9.63
N ARG A 201 -0.53 -3.38 10.89
CA ARG A 201 -1.33 -2.65 11.89
C ARG A 201 -0.52 -1.77 12.83
N LYS A 202 -1.16 -0.68 13.27
CA LYS A 202 -0.61 0.23 14.29
C LYS A 202 0.80 0.73 13.96
N ASN A 203 1.11 0.87 12.66
CA ASN A 203 2.36 1.48 12.25
C ASN A 203 2.17 2.99 12.09
N HIS A 204 3.22 3.73 12.39
CA HIS A 204 3.32 5.15 12.10
C HIS A 204 4.24 5.33 10.89
N ILE A 205 3.69 5.77 9.74
CA ILE A 205 4.39 5.81 8.46
C ILE A 205 4.35 7.24 7.90
N HIS A 206 5.50 7.91 7.82
CA HIS A 206 5.54 9.29 7.37
C HIS A 206 6.81 9.69 6.63
N ASN A 207 6.74 10.79 5.89
CA ASN A 207 7.85 11.31 5.08
C ASN A 207 8.49 10.25 4.17
N CYS A 208 7.68 9.30 3.71
CA CYS A 208 8.05 8.34 2.69
C CYS A 208 7.57 8.84 1.33
N THR A 209 8.32 8.56 0.25
CA THR A 209 7.80 8.83 -1.10
C THR A 209 6.47 8.12 -1.32
N ARG A 210 6.32 6.91 -0.76
CA ARG A 210 5.08 6.15 -0.69
C ARG A 210 5.00 5.45 0.66
N GLY A 211 3.81 5.40 1.28
CA GLY A 211 3.63 4.73 2.56
C GLY A 211 3.65 3.21 2.41
N ILE A 212 2.56 2.62 2.00
CA ILE A 212 2.44 1.17 1.74
C ILE A 212 2.11 0.95 0.26
N TRP A 213 2.74 -0.05 -0.33
CA TRP A 213 2.41 -0.55 -1.66
C TRP A 213 2.17 -2.06 -1.60
N LEU A 214 0.91 -2.47 -1.74
CA LEU A 214 0.50 -3.86 -1.93
C LEU A 214 0.39 -4.11 -3.42
N ASP A 215 1.39 -4.76 -3.96
CA ASP A 215 1.54 -4.99 -5.40
C ASP A 215 1.32 -6.47 -5.70
N TRP A 216 0.53 -6.73 -6.69
CA TRP A 216 0.17 -8.05 -7.18
C TRP A 216 -0.21 -9.07 -6.08
N GLN A 217 -1.41 -9.63 -6.20
CA GLN A 217 -1.87 -10.77 -5.39
C GLN A 217 -2.03 -10.48 -3.87
N ALA A 218 -2.37 -9.24 -3.50
CA ALA A 218 -2.86 -9.02 -2.14
C ALA A 218 -4.21 -9.74 -1.96
N GLN A 219 -4.26 -10.68 -1.03
CA GLN A 219 -5.44 -11.50 -0.76
C GLN A 219 -5.48 -11.90 0.72
N GLY A 220 -6.63 -11.72 1.39
CA GLY A 220 -6.71 -11.92 2.84
C GLY A 220 -5.94 -10.90 3.67
N THR A 221 -5.46 -9.83 3.04
CA THR A 221 -4.60 -8.81 3.67
C THR A 221 -5.43 -7.77 4.40
N ARG A 222 -4.96 -7.37 5.58
CA ARG A 222 -5.57 -6.31 6.38
C ARG A 222 -4.58 -5.20 6.72
N VAL A 223 -4.96 -3.96 6.41
CA VAL A 223 -4.23 -2.73 6.77
C VAL A 223 -5.10 -1.97 7.77
N THR A 224 -4.74 -1.95 9.06
CA THR A 224 -5.63 -1.46 10.11
C THR A 224 -4.94 -0.61 11.17
N GLY A 225 -5.59 0.49 11.58
CA GLY A 225 -5.13 1.32 12.69
C GLY A 225 -3.78 1.98 12.48
N ASN A 226 -3.34 2.20 11.25
CA ASN A 226 -2.08 2.88 10.95
C ASN A 226 -2.28 4.40 10.86
N LEU A 227 -1.23 5.14 11.18
CA LEU A 227 -1.15 6.59 10.97
C LEU A 227 -0.23 6.88 9.78
N PHE A 228 -0.74 7.61 8.80
CA PHE A 228 0.01 8.09 7.64
C PHE A 228 -0.03 9.61 7.57
N HIS A 229 1.12 10.26 7.34
CA HIS A 229 1.17 11.69 7.05
C HIS A 229 2.45 12.07 6.30
N HIS A 230 2.42 13.18 5.58
CA HIS A 230 3.58 13.70 4.84
C HIS A 230 4.23 12.68 3.89
N ASN A 231 3.51 11.65 3.47
CA ASN A 231 3.91 10.79 2.37
C ASN A 231 3.56 11.48 1.05
N CYS A 232 4.14 11.09 -0.03
CA CYS A 232 3.96 11.64 -1.36
C CYS A 232 5.18 12.43 -1.84
N LEU A 233 5.40 13.64 -1.40
CA LEU A 233 6.55 14.48 -1.70
C LEU A 233 7.10 15.09 -0.41
N PRO A 234 8.41 15.27 -0.29
CA PRO A 234 8.98 16.09 0.79
C PRO A 234 8.36 17.48 0.84
N ASP A 235 8.21 18.05 2.03
CA ASP A 235 7.53 19.35 2.22
C ASP A 235 8.28 20.53 1.58
N ASP A 236 9.60 20.43 1.51
CA ASP A 236 10.50 21.42 0.90
C ASP A 236 10.70 21.22 -0.61
N PHE A 237 10.03 20.22 -1.20
CA PHE A 237 10.19 19.90 -2.60
C PHE A 237 9.48 20.93 -3.49
N THR A 238 10.26 21.67 -4.26
CA THR A 238 9.76 22.75 -5.13
C THR A 238 9.85 22.44 -6.62
N ASP A 239 10.61 21.42 -7.01
CA ASP A 239 10.86 21.05 -8.41
C ASP A 239 9.90 19.93 -8.84
N CYS A 240 8.70 20.30 -9.28
CA CYS A 240 7.65 19.36 -9.70
C CYS A 240 8.07 18.49 -10.89
N GLU A 241 8.95 18.96 -11.76
CA GLU A 241 9.39 18.16 -12.91
C GLU A 241 10.26 16.98 -12.48
N LYS A 242 11.08 17.15 -11.45
CA LYS A 242 11.84 16.04 -10.87
C LYS A 242 10.97 15.08 -10.09
N ALA A 243 9.85 15.56 -9.55
CA ALA A 243 8.91 14.74 -8.79
C ALA A 243 8.08 13.80 -9.66
N TYR A 244 7.94 14.06 -10.94
CA TYR A 244 7.04 13.37 -11.86
C TYR A 244 7.04 11.83 -11.71
N ASN A 245 8.21 11.22 -11.52
CA ASN A 245 8.35 9.77 -11.38
C ASN A 245 8.40 9.27 -9.92
N SER A 246 8.19 10.15 -8.95
CA SER A 246 8.41 9.85 -7.53
C SER A 246 7.24 10.29 -6.63
N VAL A 247 6.11 10.60 -7.22
CA VAL A 247 4.89 10.95 -6.47
C VAL A 247 4.21 9.68 -6.00
N GLY A 248 4.04 9.56 -4.72
CA GLY A 248 3.37 8.44 -4.10
C GLY A 248 2.11 8.84 -3.32
N GLU A 249 1.65 7.94 -2.51
CA GLU A 249 0.45 8.05 -1.68
C GLU A 249 0.63 7.30 -0.36
N ASP A 250 -0.33 7.43 0.57
CA ASP A 250 -0.30 6.68 1.83
C ASP A 250 -0.43 5.18 1.57
N LEU A 251 -1.37 4.78 0.72
CA LEU A 251 -1.61 3.39 0.38
C LEU A 251 -1.87 3.22 -1.12
N PHE A 252 -1.09 2.37 -1.75
CA PHE A 252 -1.30 1.92 -3.12
C PHE A 252 -1.60 0.42 -3.13
N ILE A 253 -2.71 0.02 -3.75
CA ILE A 253 -3.08 -1.39 -3.99
C ILE A 253 -3.15 -1.61 -5.49
N GLU A 254 -2.37 -2.57 -5.97
CA GLU A 254 -2.16 -2.80 -7.39
C GLU A 254 -2.34 -4.27 -7.76
N VAL A 255 -3.04 -4.53 -8.85
CA VAL A 255 -3.18 -5.84 -9.51
C VAL A 255 -3.48 -6.99 -8.55
N SER A 256 -4.57 -6.87 -7.83
CA SER A 256 -5.00 -7.85 -6.84
C SER A 256 -6.49 -8.13 -6.98
N HIS A 257 -6.90 -9.34 -6.67
CA HIS A 257 -8.30 -9.74 -6.68
C HIS A 257 -8.99 -9.54 -5.33
N GLY A 258 -8.21 -9.24 -4.27
CA GLY A 258 -8.71 -9.18 -2.90
C GLY A 258 -8.94 -10.57 -2.27
N PRO A 259 -9.61 -10.62 -1.13
CA PRO A 259 -10.05 -9.46 -0.35
C PRO A 259 -8.89 -8.69 0.26
N THR A 260 -8.93 -7.37 0.18
CA THR A 260 -8.03 -6.49 0.92
C THR A 260 -8.86 -5.58 1.83
N LEU A 261 -8.66 -5.67 3.12
CA LEU A 261 -9.40 -4.90 4.11
C LEU A 261 -8.54 -3.74 4.63
N VAL A 262 -9.08 -2.53 4.55
CA VAL A 262 -8.43 -1.28 4.97
C VAL A 262 -9.34 -0.62 5.99
N ASP A 263 -8.98 -0.67 7.29
CA ASP A 263 -9.88 -0.18 8.31
C ASP A 263 -9.19 0.63 9.42
N HIS A 264 -9.93 1.57 9.99
CA HIS A 264 -9.49 2.42 11.11
C HIS A 264 -8.15 3.15 10.89
N ASN A 265 -7.72 3.38 9.66
CA ASN A 265 -6.49 4.13 9.39
C ASN A 265 -6.76 5.65 9.38
N LEU A 266 -5.72 6.40 9.76
CA LEU A 266 -5.65 7.84 9.57
C LEU A 266 -4.71 8.12 8.40
N MET A 267 -5.27 8.52 7.25
CA MET A 267 -4.55 8.82 6.01
C MET A 267 -4.55 10.32 5.78
N LEU A 268 -3.50 10.99 6.24
CA LEU A 268 -3.45 12.44 6.35
C LEU A 268 -2.52 13.12 5.33
N SER A 269 -1.93 12.40 4.39
CA SER A 269 -1.12 12.98 3.31
C SER A 269 -1.97 13.67 2.24
N ASP A 270 -1.36 14.35 1.28
CA ASP A 270 -2.08 15.02 0.18
C ASP A 270 -2.71 14.02 -0.79
N ARG A 271 -2.09 12.85 -0.93
CA ARG A 271 -2.62 11.71 -1.67
C ARG A 271 -2.72 10.53 -0.70
N SER A 272 -3.95 10.07 -0.47
CA SER A 272 -4.18 8.96 0.46
C SER A 272 -4.21 7.61 -0.23
N LEU A 273 -4.90 7.51 -1.35
CA LEU A 273 -5.18 6.21 -1.96
C LEU A 273 -4.92 6.21 -3.47
N LYS A 274 -4.25 5.17 -3.95
CA LYS A 274 -4.25 4.79 -5.37
C LYS A 274 -4.71 3.34 -5.48
N LEU A 275 -5.77 3.12 -6.27
CA LEU A 275 -6.42 1.82 -6.40
C LEU A 275 -6.44 1.40 -7.87
N ALA A 276 -5.54 0.49 -8.23
CA ALA A 276 -5.44 -0.15 -9.56
C ALA A 276 -5.73 -1.64 -9.41
N THR A 277 -6.89 -1.98 -8.81
CA THR A 277 -7.20 -3.29 -8.26
C THR A 277 -8.70 -3.51 -8.16
N GLN A 278 -9.10 -4.63 -7.61
CA GLN A 278 -10.48 -4.97 -7.22
C GLN A 278 -10.51 -5.67 -5.86
N GLY A 279 -11.70 -5.90 -5.29
CA GLY A 279 -11.85 -6.64 -4.04
C GLY A 279 -11.31 -5.92 -2.81
N VAL A 280 -11.59 -4.61 -2.66
CA VAL A 280 -11.13 -3.80 -1.52
C VAL A 280 -12.30 -3.29 -0.69
N ALA A 281 -12.21 -3.45 0.62
CA ALA A 281 -13.14 -2.83 1.57
C ALA A 281 -12.42 -1.78 2.41
N LEU A 282 -12.97 -0.56 2.43
CA LEU A 282 -12.53 0.55 3.29
C LEU A 282 -13.59 0.78 4.36
N VAL A 283 -13.22 0.63 5.63
CA VAL A 283 -14.18 0.68 6.75
C VAL A 283 -13.63 1.56 7.87
N HIS A 284 -14.43 2.54 8.31
CA HIS A 284 -14.07 3.41 9.44
C HIS A 284 -12.71 4.14 9.33
N ASN A 285 -12.26 4.49 8.13
CA ASN A 285 -11.03 5.28 7.97
C ASN A 285 -11.30 6.79 8.05
N LEU A 286 -10.27 7.56 8.39
CA LEU A 286 -10.21 9.01 8.20
C LEU A 286 -9.25 9.29 7.03
N ILE A 287 -9.77 9.85 5.94
CA ILE A 287 -9.07 10.03 4.66
C ILE A 287 -9.07 11.51 4.31
N CYS A 288 -7.89 12.15 4.31
CA CYS A 288 -7.75 13.58 4.07
C CYS A 288 -7.08 13.94 2.73
N GLY A 289 -6.53 12.95 2.04
CA GLY A 289 -5.92 13.12 0.72
C GLY A 289 -6.78 12.59 -0.41
N SER A 290 -6.28 12.75 -1.64
CA SER A 290 -6.98 12.29 -2.82
C SER A 290 -7.10 10.77 -2.89
N LEU A 291 -8.16 10.32 -3.57
CA LEU A 291 -8.33 8.96 -4.05
C LEU A 291 -8.19 8.94 -5.57
N VAL A 292 -7.34 8.06 -6.07
CA VAL A 292 -7.14 7.82 -7.50
C VAL A 292 -7.55 6.38 -7.81
N SER A 293 -8.47 6.19 -8.75
CA SER A 293 -8.77 4.89 -9.35
C SER A 293 -8.12 4.79 -10.71
N VAL A 294 -7.67 3.61 -11.08
CA VAL A 294 -7.14 3.30 -12.41
C VAL A 294 -8.13 2.39 -13.11
N GLY A 295 -8.52 2.74 -14.33
CA GLY A 295 -9.57 2.03 -15.05
C GLY A 295 -9.16 0.70 -15.69
N ILE A 296 -10.12 0.01 -16.29
CA ILE A 296 -9.93 -1.27 -16.96
C ILE A 296 -8.85 -1.18 -18.05
N GLY A 297 -8.06 -2.23 -18.17
CA GLY A 297 -7.14 -2.44 -19.28
C GLY A 297 -5.97 -1.48 -19.32
N THR A 298 -5.81 -0.67 -18.30
CA THR A 298 -4.63 0.17 -18.17
C THR A 298 -3.47 -0.65 -17.65
N ASP A 299 -2.61 -1.09 -18.53
CA ASP A 299 -1.29 -1.58 -18.17
C ASP A 299 -0.27 -0.52 -18.56
N ASN A 300 0.49 -0.05 -17.57
CA ASN A 300 1.71 0.74 -17.74
C ASN A 300 1.68 1.83 -18.83
N GLY A 301 0.51 2.38 -19.12
CA GLY A 301 0.40 3.48 -20.07
C GLY A 301 0.72 3.12 -21.52
N ALA A 302 0.47 1.89 -21.97
CA ALA A 302 0.57 1.53 -23.38
C ALA A 302 -0.67 2.08 -24.13
N PRO A 303 -0.63 3.28 -24.73
CA PRO A 303 -1.82 3.89 -25.31
C PRO A 303 -2.26 3.25 -26.62
N ILE A 304 -1.42 2.43 -27.22
CA ILE A 304 -1.63 1.88 -28.58
C ILE A 304 -2.14 0.44 -28.53
N ILE A 305 -1.71 -0.35 -27.56
CA ILE A 305 -2.12 -1.74 -27.39
C ILE A 305 -2.60 -1.88 -25.95
N PRO A 306 -3.91 -1.85 -25.71
CA PRO A 306 -4.43 -2.14 -24.38
C PRO A 306 -3.98 -3.53 -23.94
N SER A 307 -3.25 -3.62 -22.85
CA SER A 307 -2.87 -4.90 -22.26
C SER A 307 -3.49 -4.99 -20.86
N PRO A 308 -4.62 -5.69 -20.74
CA PRO A 308 -5.24 -5.88 -19.44
C PRO A 308 -4.29 -6.65 -18.54
N ARG A 309 -4.09 -6.14 -17.32
CA ARG A 309 -3.27 -6.81 -16.32
C ARG A 309 -4.04 -7.99 -15.75
N TYR A 310 -3.41 -9.14 -15.70
CA TYR A 310 -3.97 -10.33 -15.07
C TYR A 310 -2.97 -10.95 -14.11
N THR A 311 -3.48 -11.51 -13.03
CA THR A 311 -2.67 -12.09 -11.96
C THR A 311 -3.34 -13.36 -11.43
N PRO A 312 -2.60 -14.26 -10.79
CA PRO A 312 -3.24 -15.35 -10.07
C PRO A 312 -4.03 -14.83 -8.87
N TYR A 313 -5.06 -15.59 -8.52
CA TYR A 313 -5.67 -15.59 -7.20
C TYR A 313 -5.49 -16.96 -6.55
N HIS A 314 -5.58 -17.00 -5.25
CA HIS A 314 -5.12 -18.12 -4.45
C HIS A 314 -6.28 -18.83 -3.74
N VAL A 315 -6.06 -20.08 -3.37
CA VAL A 315 -6.94 -20.78 -2.42
C VAL A 315 -6.99 -19.97 -1.12
N HIS A 316 -8.16 -19.90 -0.51
CA HIS A 316 -8.39 -19.13 0.72
C HIS A 316 -7.32 -19.47 1.78
N HIS A 317 -6.72 -18.44 2.36
CA HIS A 317 -5.70 -18.54 3.40
C HIS A 317 -4.47 -19.41 3.03
N GLY A 318 -4.17 -19.48 1.73
CA GLY A 318 -3.06 -20.28 1.20
C GLY A 318 -2.38 -19.61 0.01
N THR A 319 -1.24 -20.18 -0.37
CA THR A 319 -0.44 -19.70 -1.51
C THR A 319 -0.69 -20.49 -2.79
N GLN A 320 -1.45 -21.58 -2.71
CA GLN A 320 -1.80 -22.39 -3.88
C GLN A 320 -2.62 -21.54 -4.87
N ILE A 321 -2.23 -21.58 -6.12
CA ILE A 321 -2.94 -20.87 -7.18
C ILE A 321 -4.30 -21.56 -7.41
N ALA A 322 -5.39 -20.80 -7.27
CA ALA A 322 -6.75 -21.24 -7.59
C ALA A 322 -7.09 -20.93 -9.05
N GLY A 323 -6.62 -19.83 -9.59
CA GLY A 323 -6.85 -19.45 -10.98
C GLY A 323 -6.11 -18.17 -11.36
N PHE A 324 -6.37 -17.74 -12.60
CA PHE A 324 -5.86 -16.49 -13.17
C PHE A 324 -7.00 -15.71 -13.79
N MET A 325 -7.09 -14.45 -13.51
CA MET A 325 -8.07 -13.57 -14.14
C MET A 325 -7.53 -12.17 -14.37
N THR A 326 -8.12 -11.49 -15.33
CA THR A 326 -7.91 -10.07 -15.59
C THR A 326 -8.49 -9.24 -14.45
N ILE A 327 -7.78 -8.18 -14.06
CA ILE A 327 -8.30 -7.19 -13.13
C ILE A 327 -9.35 -6.34 -13.86
N LEU A 328 -10.60 -6.47 -13.42
CA LEU A 328 -11.75 -5.74 -13.98
C LEU A 328 -11.98 -4.39 -13.29
N HIS A 329 -11.34 -4.17 -12.14
CA HIS A 329 -11.58 -3.05 -11.24
C HIS A 329 -13.02 -3.03 -10.67
N GLY A 330 -13.26 -2.22 -9.65
CA GLY A 330 -14.50 -2.31 -8.88
C GLY A 330 -14.43 -3.36 -7.79
N ASP A 331 -15.55 -3.98 -7.44
CA ASP A 331 -15.70 -4.76 -6.20
C ASP A 331 -15.18 -3.98 -4.99
N MET A 332 -15.58 -2.70 -4.93
CA MET A 332 -15.14 -1.74 -3.92
C MET A 332 -16.24 -1.53 -2.89
N LYS A 333 -15.87 -1.55 -1.63
CA LYS A 333 -16.79 -1.37 -0.50
C LYS A 333 -16.32 -0.23 0.39
N PHE A 334 -17.13 0.83 0.52
CA PHE A 334 -16.84 2.02 1.30
C PHE A 334 -17.88 2.16 2.41
N TYR A 335 -17.52 1.80 3.64
CA TYR A 335 -18.45 1.83 4.77
C TYR A 335 -17.93 2.69 5.92
N ASN A 336 -18.75 3.63 6.36
CA ASN A 336 -18.49 4.43 7.55
C ASN A 336 -17.13 5.16 7.55
N ASN A 337 -16.62 5.58 6.38
CA ASN A 337 -15.40 6.38 6.30
C ASN A 337 -15.71 7.87 6.46
N ILE A 338 -14.69 8.64 6.83
CA ILE A 338 -14.72 10.09 6.81
C ILE A 338 -13.74 10.59 5.75
N PHE A 339 -14.24 11.40 4.84
CA PHE A 339 -13.46 12.04 3.79
C PHE A 339 -13.41 13.56 4.02
N ILE A 340 -12.22 14.13 4.11
CA ILE A 340 -12.03 15.57 4.33
C ILE A 340 -11.10 16.12 3.26
N GLN A 341 -11.62 16.98 2.38
CA GLN A 341 -10.80 17.66 1.40
C GLN A 341 -9.86 18.66 2.08
N LYS A 342 -8.56 18.42 2.00
CA LYS A 342 -7.55 19.36 2.44
C LYS A 342 -7.30 20.44 1.39
N LYS A 343 -6.74 21.57 1.84
CA LYS A 343 -6.24 22.59 0.91
C LYS A 343 -5.08 22.00 0.10
N ILE A 344 -5.23 22.02 -1.22
CA ILE A 344 -4.21 21.51 -2.14
C ILE A 344 -2.99 22.43 -2.11
N ARG A 345 -1.81 21.89 -1.84
CA ARG A 345 -0.53 22.62 -1.91
C ARG A 345 -0.24 23.06 -3.34
N SER A 346 0.44 24.20 -3.51
CA SER A 346 0.74 24.75 -4.84
C SER A 346 1.57 23.80 -5.71
N CYS A 347 2.54 23.09 -5.11
CA CYS A 347 3.34 22.09 -5.83
C CYS A 347 2.49 20.90 -6.31
N MET A 348 1.52 20.45 -5.51
CA MET A 348 0.61 19.37 -5.90
C MET A 348 -0.36 19.79 -7.00
N LYS A 349 -0.78 21.07 -7.00
CA LYS A 349 -1.60 21.61 -8.07
C LYS A 349 -0.83 21.65 -9.39
N ALA A 350 0.40 22.16 -9.39
CA ALA A 350 1.27 22.18 -10.56
C ALA A 350 1.57 20.77 -11.08
N LEU A 351 1.76 19.82 -10.19
CA LEU A 351 1.97 18.42 -10.54
C LEU A 351 0.72 17.79 -11.17
N SER A 352 -0.47 18.09 -10.64
CA SER A 352 -1.74 17.63 -11.23
C SER A 352 -1.96 18.21 -12.63
N GLU A 353 -1.59 19.47 -12.86
CA GLU A 353 -1.63 20.10 -14.18
C GLU A 353 -0.63 19.44 -15.16
N LEU A 354 0.55 19.04 -14.69
CA LEU A 354 1.58 18.37 -15.50
C LEU A 354 1.21 16.92 -15.85
N MET A 355 0.77 16.14 -14.87
CA MET A 355 0.47 14.72 -15.03
C MET A 355 -0.92 14.46 -15.62
N GLY A 356 -1.83 15.42 -15.50
CA GLY A 356 -3.24 15.24 -15.82
C GLY A 356 -4.04 14.73 -14.62
N SER A 357 -5.33 14.93 -14.69
CA SER A 357 -6.29 14.59 -13.64
C SER A 357 -7.38 13.60 -14.11
N ASP A 358 -7.18 12.97 -15.26
CA ASP A 358 -8.10 11.94 -15.76
C ASP A 358 -8.06 10.73 -14.84
N GLY A 359 -9.20 10.41 -14.24
CA GLY A 359 -9.36 9.36 -13.24
C GLY A 359 -9.00 7.95 -13.68
N ASN A 360 -8.80 7.73 -14.97
CA ASN A 360 -8.59 6.40 -15.53
C ASN A 360 -7.16 6.12 -16.01
N MET A 361 -6.26 7.09 -15.94
CA MET A 361 -4.88 6.94 -16.39
C MET A 361 -3.95 6.53 -15.25
N TRP A 362 -2.96 5.73 -15.57
CA TRP A 362 -1.96 5.26 -14.61
C TRP A 362 -1.23 6.40 -13.88
N ASP A 363 -0.84 7.43 -14.62
CA ASP A 363 -0.11 8.58 -14.10
C ASP A 363 -1.02 9.69 -13.56
N ASN A 364 -2.27 9.37 -13.33
CA ASN A 364 -3.26 10.32 -12.83
C ASN A 364 -2.83 10.93 -11.49
N CYS A 365 -2.86 12.24 -11.44
CA CYS A 365 -2.63 13.04 -10.24
C CYS A 365 -3.90 13.81 -9.84
N ASN A 366 -5.03 13.12 -9.78
CA ASN A 366 -6.26 13.68 -9.23
C ASN A 366 -6.04 14.06 -7.75
N MET A 367 -6.48 15.25 -7.37
CA MET A 367 -6.36 15.80 -6.02
C MET A 367 -7.70 15.88 -5.27
N ILE A 368 -8.73 15.22 -5.78
CA ILE A 368 -10.05 15.20 -5.16
C ILE A 368 -10.11 14.09 -4.12
N THR A 369 -10.51 14.46 -2.91
CA THR A 369 -10.80 13.52 -1.83
C THR A 369 -12.23 13.00 -1.97
N GLY A 370 -12.45 11.73 -1.67
CA GLY A 370 -13.76 11.08 -1.72
C GLY A 370 -13.86 9.98 -2.75
N THR A 371 -15.06 9.45 -2.96
CA THR A 371 -15.33 8.27 -3.76
C THR A 371 -15.80 8.54 -5.19
N SER A 372 -15.88 9.82 -5.59
CA SER A 372 -16.29 10.23 -6.94
C SER A 372 -15.47 9.65 -8.11
N PRO A 373 -14.21 9.22 -7.97
CA PRO A 373 -13.52 8.48 -9.04
C PRO A 373 -14.23 7.20 -9.49
N TYR A 374 -15.20 6.71 -8.72
CA TYR A 374 -16.02 5.55 -9.07
C TYR A 374 -17.39 5.89 -9.68
N ASP A 375 -17.63 7.14 -10.06
CA ASP A 375 -18.94 7.61 -10.54
C ASP A 375 -19.52 6.79 -11.72
N GLU A 376 -18.67 6.31 -12.59
CA GLU A 376 -19.08 5.51 -13.76
C GLU A 376 -19.26 4.01 -13.43
N TYR A 377 -18.80 3.57 -12.25
CA TYR A 377 -18.94 2.17 -11.85
C TYR A 377 -20.39 1.82 -11.49
N PRO A 378 -20.85 0.58 -11.80
CA PRO A 378 -22.22 0.17 -11.54
C PRO A 378 -22.49 -0.07 -10.05
N THR A 379 -23.76 0.06 -9.66
CA THR A 379 -24.26 -0.61 -8.44
C THR A 379 -24.38 -2.10 -8.72
N PHE A 380 -24.50 -2.92 -7.66
CA PHE A 380 -24.73 -4.37 -7.82
C PHE A 380 -25.97 -4.66 -8.67
N GLU A 381 -27.07 -3.95 -8.45
CA GLU A 381 -28.31 -4.14 -9.21
C GLU A 381 -28.17 -3.71 -10.69
N GLN A 382 -27.38 -2.69 -10.99
CA GLN A 382 -27.07 -2.32 -12.36
C GLN A 382 -26.22 -3.38 -13.06
N TRP A 383 -25.16 -3.83 -12.40
CA TRP A 383 -24.25 -4.85 -12.92
C TRP A 383 -24.98 -6.18 -13.17
N LYS A 384 -25.81 -6.62 -12.23
CA LYS A 384 -26.60 -7.86 -12.32
C LYS A 384 -27.52 -7.88 -13.53
N LYS A 385 -28.07 -6.72 -13.91
CA LYS A 385 -28.96 -6.59 -15.09
C LYS A 385 -28.24 -6.91 -16.40
N ASN A 386 -26.93 -6.73 -16.46
CA ASN A 386 -26.13 -7.07 -17.64
C ASN A 386 -26.22 -8.57 -17.99
N PHE A 387 -26.57 -9.40 -17.03
CA PHE A 387 -26.66 -10.85 -17.21
C PHE A 387 -28.09 -11.38 -17.33
N GLU A 388 -29.09 -10.50 -17.37
CA GLU A 388 -30.46 -10.88 -17.65
C GLU A 388 -30.56 -11.45 -19.08
N GLY A 389 -31.10 -12.66 -19.20
CA GLY A 389 -31.16 -13.36 -20.48
C GLY A 389 -29.93 -14.19 -20.84
N TYR A 390 -28.94 -14.28 -19.96
CA TYR A 390 -27.81 -15.18 -20.16
C TYR A 390 -28.27 -16.63 -20.31
N CYS A 391 -27.87 -17.25 -21.40
CA CYS A 391 -28.26 -18.62 -21.75
C CYS A 391 -27.06 -19.57 -21.97
N GLY A 392 -25.88 -19.18 -21.50
CA GLY A 392 -24.67 -19.98 -21.56
C GLY A 392 -23.62 -19.46 -22.55
N MET A 393 -22.60 -20.27 -22.76
CA MET A 393 -21.45 -19.91 -23.59
C MET A 393 -21.90 -19.59 -25.03
N GLY A 394 -21.40 -18.46 -25.56
CA GLY A 394 -21.75 -17.97 -26.89
C GLY A 394 -23.01 -17.08 -26.93
N SER A 395 -23.53 -16.68 -25.76
CA SER A 395 -24.59 -15.69 -25.71
C SER A 395 -24.06 -14.27 -25.96
N ASP A 396 -24.95 -13.36 -26.42
CA ASP A 396 -24.61 -11.96 -26.72
C ASP A 396 -24.16 -11.14 -25.48
N VAL A 397 -24.36 -11.67 -24.29
CA VAL A 397 -23.95 -11.04 -23.03
C VAL A 397 -22.51 -11.37 -22.60
N GLY A 398 -21.79 -12.20 -23.37
CA GLY A 398 -20.43 -12.65 -23.03
C GLY A 398 -19.44 -11.51 -22.84
N ASP A 399 -19.55 -10.45 -23.64
CA ASP A 399 -18.63 -9.29 -23.55
C ASP A 399 -18.84 -8.47 -22.26
N LEU A 400 -20.01 -8.54 -21.63
CA LEU A 400 -20.34 -7.82 -20.42
C LEU A 400 -19.61 -8.37 -19.17
N TYR A 401 -19.03 -9.57 -19.26
CA TYR A 401 -18.17 -10.11 -18.21
C TYR A 401 -16.90 -9.31 -17.97
N TYR A 402 -16.49 -8.47 -18.94
CA TYR A 402 -15.27 -7.69 -18.84
C TYR A 402 -15.51 -6.22 -18.46
N GLU A 403 -16.73 -5.87 -18.08
CA GLU A 403 -17.05 -4.55 -17.54
C GLU A 403 -16.63 -4.42 -16.06
N HIS A 404 -16.62 -3.18 -15.58
CA HIS A 404 -16.32 -2.89 -14.17
C HIS A 404 -17.24 -3.64 -13.21
N LEU A 405 -16.65 -4.19 -12.17
CA LEU A 405 -17.38 -4.79 -11.05
C LEU A 405 -18.11 -3.72 -10.21
N PRO A 406 -19.12 -4.11 -9.44
CA PRO A 406 -19.93 -3.17 -8.66
C PRO A 406 -19.15 -2.40 -7.58
N VAL A 407 -19.74 -1.29 -7.15
CA VAL A 407 -19.31 -0.51 -5.98
C VAL A 407 -20.46 -0.46 -4.98
N TRP A 408 -20.11 -0.54 -3.69
CA TRP A 408 -21.00 -0.38 -2.55
C TRP A 408 -20.47 0.77 -1.68
N ALA A 409 -21.35 1.67 -1.28
CA ALA A 409 -21.01 2.76 -0.37
C ALA A 409 -22.19 3.06 0.54
N SER A 410 -21.93 3.18 1.84
CA SER A 410 -22.93 3.51 2.86
C SER A 410 -22.28 4.13 4.09
N GLY A 411 -22.99 5.07 4.73
CA GLY A 411 -22.60 5.67 6.01
C GLY A 411 -21.36 6.54 5.95
N ASN A 412 -20.88 6.93 4.77
CA ASN A 412 -19.69 7.77 4.65
C ASN A 412 -20.02 9.26 4.85
N CYS A 413 -19.09 9.98 5.47
CA CYS A 413 -19.20 11.41 5.71
C CYS A 413 -18.16 12.20 4.89
N TYR A 414 -18.59 13.31 4.28
CA TYR A 414 -17.79 14.11 3.37
C TYR A 414 -17.76 15.57 3.83
N PHE A 415 -16.57 16.13 4.04
CA PHE A 415 -16.34 17.48 4.54
C PHE A 415 -15.43 18.29 3.62
N ASN A 416 -15.53 19.61 3.74
CA ASN A 416 -14.67 20.58 3.03
C ASN A 416 -14.68 20.44 1.50
N GLY A 417 -15.75 19.90 0.92
CA GLY A 417 -15.85 19.68 -0.52
C GLY A 417 -15.34 18.34 -1.02
N ALA A 418 -15.09 17.38 -0.13
CA ALA A 418 -14.91 15.98 -0.51
C ALA A 418 -16.16 15.48 -1.25
N ARG A 419 -15.99 14.59 -2.23
CA ARG A 419 -17.06 14.23 -3.16
C ARG A 419 -17.46 12.76 -3.03
N PRO A 420 -18.74 12.48 -2.70
CA PRO A 420 -19.25 11.13 -2.69
C PRO A 420 -19.34 10.54 -4.10
N TRP A 421 -19.42 9.24 -4.17
CA TRP A 421 -19.88 8.52 -5.35
C TRP A 421 -21.34 8.89 -5.66
N LYS A 422 -21.65 9.21 -6.90
CA LYS A 422 -23.00 9.70 -7.32
C LYS A 422 -24.15 8.78 -6.95
N LYS A 423 -23.88 7.48 -6.74
CA LYS A 423 -24.89 6.46 -6.47
C LYS A 423 -24.97 6.07 -4.99
N GLU A 424 -24.19 6.71 -4.11
CA GLU A 424 -24.32 6.56 -2.66
C GLU A 424 -25.54 7.36 -2.19
N SER A 425 -26.57 6.64 -1.72
CA SER A 425 -27.88 7.24 -1.41
C SER A 425 -27.96 7.90 -0.03
N ASP A 426 -27.09 7.50 0.88
CA ASP A 426 -27.04 7.91 2.29
C ASP A 426 -25.74 8.69 2.64
N ALA A 427 -25.05 9.20 1.62
CA ALA A 427 -23.88 10.04 1.80
C ALA A 427 -24.20 11.29 2.61
N ILE A 428 -23.44 11.53 3.67
CA ILE A 428 -23.57 12.73 4.51
C ILE A 428 -22.52 13.74 4.04
N SER A 429 -22.95 14.76 3.31
CA SER A 429 -22.06 15.83 2.82
C SER A 429 -22.31 17.13 3.56
N ASP A 430 -21.32 17.57 4.32
CA ASP A 430 -21.35 18.88 5.00
C ASP A 430 -20.59 19.92 4.18
N THR A 431 -21.32 20.89 3.66
CA THR A 431 -20.79 22.01 2.85
C THR A 431 -20.76 23.34 3.62
N GLU A 432 -21.29 23.39 4.84
CA GLU A 432 -21.42 24.61 5.61
C GLU A 432 -20.27 24.77 6.61
N ASN A 433 -19.85 23.69 7.25
CA ASN A 433 -18.84 23.70 8.27
C ASN A 433 -17.44 23.44 7.70
N THR A 434 -16.44 24.07 8.30
CA THR A 434 -15.05 23.83 7.97
C THR A 434 -14.39 22.94 9.01
N VAL A 435 -13.98 21.76 8.60
CA VAL A 435 -13.24 20.81 9.43
C VAL A 435 -11.75 21.07 9.32
N SER A 436 -11.10 21.23 10.48
CA SER A 436 -9.64 21.36 10.60
C SER A 436 -9.02 20.05 11.10
N ILE A 437 -7.86 19.69 10.55
CA ILE A 437 -7.07 18.54 10.98
C ILE A 437 -5.61 18.95 11.02
N SER A 438 -4.96 18.69 12.14
CA SER A 438 -3.51 18.85 12.29
C SER A 438 -2.93 17.79 13.21
N LEU A 439 -1.65 17.51 13.02
CA LEU A 439 -0.87 16.64 13.89
C LEU A 439 0.14 17.48 14.67
N GLU A 440 0.33 17.16 15.93
CA GLU A 440 1.35 17.74 16.79
C GLU A 440 2.19 16.60 17.42
N GLN A 441 3.51 16.77 17.36
CA GLN A 441 4.41 15.93 18.14
C GLN A 441 4.73 16.62 19.45
N LYS A 442 4.36 16.02 20.57
CA LYS A 442 4.54 16.59 21.90
C LYS A 442 4.82 15.48 22.92
N ASP A 443 5.77 15.74 23.84
CA ASP A 443 6.10 14.85 24.96
C ASP A 443 6.38 13.39 24.52
N GLY A 444 7.01 13.23 23.35
CA GLY A 444 7.33 11.92 22.78
C GLY A 444 6.15 11.16 22.18
N GLY A 445 4.99 11.79 22.05
CA GLY A 445 3.79 11.22 21.44
C GLY A 445 3.30 12.05 20.26
N TRP A 446 2.37 11.50 19.51
CA TRP A 446 1.68 12.17 18.40
C TRP A 446 0.22 12.42 18.76
N TYR A 447 -0.25 13.62 18.50
CA TYR A 447 -1.59 14.08 18.83
C TYR A 447 -2.32 14.57 17.60
N LEU A 448 -3.54 14.09 17.41
CA LEU A 448 -4.48 14.61 16.42
C LEU A 448 -5.31 15.74 17.02
N HIS A 449 -5.29 16.89 16.38
CA HIS A 449 -6.15 18.02 16.72
C HIS A 449 -7.19 18.24 15.63
N THR A 450 -8.47 18.27 16.00
CA THR A 450 -9.56 18.43 15.05
C THR A 450 -10.84 18.94 15.73
N ASN A 451 -11.65 19.67 14.99
CA ASN A 451 -13.02 20.02 15.34
C ASN A 451 -14.06 19.13 14.65
N LEU A 452 -13.62 18.05 14.00
CA LEU A 452 -14.48 17.15 13.23
C LEU A 452 -15.69 16.65 14.04
N TYR A 453 -15.46 16.32 15.29
CA TYR A 453 -16.48 15.69 16.15
C TYR A 453 -17.61 16.63 16.57
N ASP A 454 -17.44 17.96 16.39
CA ASP A 454 -18.50 18.94 16.58
C ASP A 454 -19.57 18.85 15.47
N PHE A 455 -19.21 18.30 14.31
CA PHE A 455 -20.04 18.24 13.11
C PHE A 455 -20.42 16.83 12.68
N LEU A 456 -19.78 15.80 13.27
CA LEU A 456 -20.02 14.43 12.88
C LEU A 456 -21.39 13.95 13.39
N PRO A 457 -22.32 13.56 12.51
CA PRO A 457 -23.64 13.07 12.93
C PRO A 457 -23.53 11.77 13.70
N GLU A 458 -24.58 11.45 14.44
CA GLU A 458 -24.79 10.09 14.93
C GLU A 458 -25.18 9.22 13.74
N ASN A 459 -24.51 8.10 13.58
CA ASN A 459 -24.77 7.19 12.49
C ASN A 459 -25.73 6.06 12.91
N THR A 460 -26.52 5.61 11.96
CA THR A 460 -27.58 4.64 12.16
C THR A 460 -27.31 3.29 11.50
N ASP A 461 -26.20 3.12 10.79
CA ASP A 461 -25.99 1.97 9.89
C ASP A 461 -25.56 0.67 10.57
N GLY A 462 -25.52 0.65 11.90
CA GLY A 462 -25.14 -0.56 12.63
C GLY A 462 -23.66 -0.93 12.53
N ILE A 463 -23.31 -2.05 13.15
CA ILE A 463 -21.94 -2.55 13.19
C ILE A 463 -21.63 -3.31 11.89
N ILE A 464 -20.58 -2.88 11.20
CA ILE A 464 -20.05 -3.59 10.03
C ILE A 464 -19.36 -4.89 10.47
N SER A 465 -19.45 -5.93 9.65
CA SER A 465 -18.85 -7.22 9.94
C SER A 465 -18.46 -7.96 8.65
N THR A 466 -17.79 -9.09 8.77
CA THR A 466 -17.52 -10.02 7.68
C THR A 466 -18.79 -10.31 6.86
N GLU A 467 -19.92 -10.50 7.50
CA GLU A 467 -21.19 -10.77 6.80
C GLU A 467 -21.71 -9.56 6.02
N THR A 468 -21.52 -8.35 6.53
CA THR A 468 -21.84 -7.10 5.81
C THR A 468 -20.96 -6.92 4.59
N LEU A 469 -19.66 -7.21 4.73
CA LEU A 469 -18.68 -7.07 3.66
C LEU A 469 -18.82 -8.16 2.59
N GLY A 470 -19.29 -9.35 2.95
CA GLY A 470 -19.43 -10.47 2.03
C GLY A 470 -18.09 -11.02 1.55
N ILE A 471 -18.01 -11.28 0.25
CA ILE A 471 -16.85 -11.89 -0.40
C ILE A 471 -16.20 -10.92 -1.39
N ALA A 472 -14.92 -11.12 -1.69
CA ALA A 472 -14.27 -10.58 -2.86
C ALA A 472 -14.68 -11.41 -4.09
N PHE A 473 -14.97 -10.74 -5.19
CA PHE A 473 -15.65 -11.33 -6.36
C PHE A 473 -14.90 -12.54 -6.94
N GLU A 474 -13.63 -12.38 -7.28
CA GLU A 474 -12.91 -13.40 -8.02
C GLU A 474 -12.51 -14.62 -7.18
N PRO A 475 -11.87 -14.45 -6.00
CA PRO A 475 -11.49 -15.59 -5.18
C PRO A 475 -12.64 -16.14 -4.34
N GLU A 476 -13.81 -15.50 -4.30
CA GLU A 476 -14.93 -15.83 -3.43
C GLU A 476 -14.57 -15.91 -1.93
N GLN A 477 -13.43 -15.33 -1.55
CA GLN A 477 -12.96 -15.29 -0.16
C GLN A 477 -13.65 -14.17 0.61
N LYS A 478 -14.04 -14.45 1.85
CA LYS A 478 -14.62 -13.47 2.77
C LYS A 478 -13.56 -12.46 3.26
N TYR A 479 -14.04 -11.27 3.67
CA TYR A 479 -13.25 -10.32 4.44
C TYR A 479 -13.21 -10.77 5.90
N GLU A 480 -12.25 -11.60 6.25
CA GLU A 480 -12.15 -12.29 7.53
C GLU A 480 -10.70 -12.35 8.04
N ASN A 481 -10.50 -12.85 9.26
CA ASN A 481 -9.16 -13.04 9.81
C ASN A 481 -8.43 -14.20 9.08
N PRO A 482 -7.06 -14.25 9.13
CA PRO A 482 -6.28 -15.31 8.50
C PRO A 482 -6.55 -16.73 9.03
N ASP A 483 -7.26 -16.86 10.13
CA ASP A 483 -7.71 -18.15 10.68
C ASP A 483 -9.15 -18.52 10.27
N GLY A 484 -9.77 -17.71 9.39
CA GLY A 484 -11.15 -17.89 8.92
C GLY A 484 -12.21 -17.40 9.93
N SER A 485 -11.82 -16.83 11.06
CA SER A 485 -12.78 -16.26 11.99
C SER A 485 -13.33 -14.93 11.49
N PRO A 486 -14.62 -14.63 11.76
CA PRO A 486 -15.22 -13.40 11.29
C PRO A 486 -14.64 -12.16 11.99
N ILE A 487 -14.64 -11.04 11.28
CA ILE A 487 -14.32 -9.72 11.81
C ILE A 487 -15.62 -9.00 12.14
N ILE A 488 -15.66 -8.38 13.32
CA ILE A 488 -16.74 -7.50 13.76
C ILE A 488 -16.08 -6.16 14.15
N PHE A 489 -16.49 -5.07 13.49
CA PHE A 489 -15.93 -3.74 13.75
C PHE A 489 -16.55 -3.08 14.99
N ASN A 490 -16.51 -3.78 16.11
CA ASN A 490 -17.06 -3.35 17.40
C ASN A 490 -16.05 -2.65 18.31
N GLN A 491 -14.88 -2.33 17.80
CA GLN A 491 -13.87 -1.52 18.48
C GLN A 491 -13.41 -0.39 17.57
N ASP A 492 -13.01 0.71 18.16
CA ASP A 492 -12.41 1.83 17.45
C ASP A 492 -10.87 1.75 17.40
N PHE A 493 -10.22 2.74 16.80
CA PHE A 493 -8.76 2.86 16.74
C PHE A 493 -8.07 2.73 18.10
N SER A 494 -8.67 3.26 19.15
CA SER A 494 -8.18 3.24 20.52
C SER A 494 -8.51 1.94 21.27
N GLY A 495 -9.32 1.07 20.68
CA GLY A 495 -9.84 -0.15 21.30
C GLY A 495 -11.10 0.06 22.14
N GLU A 496 -11.71 1.24 22.08
CA GLU A 496 -12.98 1.52 22.74
C GLU A 496 -14.13 0.79 22.02
N HIS A 497 -15.09 0.29 22.79
CA HIS A 497 -16.20 -0.50 22.25
C HIS A 497 -17.21 0.38 21.49
N ARG A 498 -17.56 -0.04 20.27
CA ARG A 498 -18.64 0.56 19.48
C ARG A 498 -19.97 -0.08 19.82
N ASP A 499 -20.96 0.76 20.12
CA ASP A 499 -22.34 0.34 20.26
C ASP A 499 -23.01 0.15 18.89
N VAL A 500 -24.22 -0.37 18.88
CA VAL A 500 -25.04 -0.59 17.66
C VAL A 500 -25.25 0.72 16.88
N LEU A 501 -25.36 1.84 17.60
CA LEU A 501 -25.36 3.18 17.00
C LEU A 501 -23.91 3.68 17.00
N THR A 502 -23.26 3.62 15.88
CA THR A 502 -21.84 4.00 15.72
C THR A 502 -21.73 5.28 14.90
N CYS A 503 -20.60 5.97 14.99
CA CYS A 503 -20.26 7.05 14.07
C CYS A 503 -19.29 6.60 13.00
N ALA A 504 -19.24 7.31 11.88
CA ALA A 504 -18.22 7.13 10.87
C ALA A 504 -16.81 7.44 11.43
N GLY A 505 -15.79 6.91 10.74
CA GLY A 505 -14.41 7.15 11.06
C GLY A 505 -13.80 6.28 12.16
N PRO A 506 -12.51 6.50 12.47
CA PRO A 506 -11.74 5.60 13.31
C PRO A 506 -12.07 5.70 14.82
N PHE A 507 -12.73 6.76 15.30
CA PHE A 507 -12.98 6.98 16.72
C PHE A 507 -14.46 7.12 17.04
N ILE A 508 -14.88 6.64 18.20
CA ILE A 508 -16.24 6.77 18.72
C ILE A 508 -16.40 7.90 19.71
N ASN A 509 -15.36 8.24 20.44
CA ASN A 509 -15.41 9.28 21.46
C ASN A 509 -15.34 10.67 20.81
N LYS A 510 -16.37 11.48 21.00
CA LYS A 510 -16.51 12.83 20.46
C LYS A 510 -15.92 13.92 21.36
N GLU A 511 -15.42 13.59 22.56
CA GLU A 511 -15.12 14.57 23.59
C GLU A 511 -13.79 15.32 23.45
N SER A 512 -12.93 14.96 22.50
CA SER A 512 -11.56 15.49 22.48
C SER A 512 -11.21 16.22 21.19
N ALA A 513 -11.02 17.54 21.30
CA ALA A 513 -10.39 18.33 20.24
C ALA A 513 -8.90 17.96 20.02
N SER A 514 -8.29 17.22 20.95
CA SER A 514 -6.91 16.75 20.91
C SER A 514 -6.83 15.32 21.40
N ARG A 515 -6.31 14.42 20.57
CA ARG A 515 -6.27 12.98 20.84
C ARG A 515 -4.86 12.43 20.64
N LYS A 516 -4.35 11.71 21.66
CA LYS A 516 -3.09 10.99 21.53
C LYS A 516 -3.28 9.75 20.63
N LEU A 517 -2.38 9.57 19.66
CA LEU A 517 -2.41 8.46 18.70
C LEU A 517 -1.34 7.40 19.00
N PHE A 518 -0.10 7.85 19.26
CA PHE A 518 1.09 7.02 19.49
C PHE A 518 1.93 7.58 20.61
#